data_df6770df2a73b15c197c6381d22fa6e2
#
_entry.id   df6770df2a73b15c197c6381d22fa6e2
#
_cell.length_a   1.000
_cell.length_b   1.000
_cell.length_c   1.000
_cell.angle_alpha   90.00
_cell.angle_beta   90.00
_cell.angle_gamma   90.00
#
_symmetry.space_group_name_H-M   'P 1'
#
loop_
_entity.id
_entity.type
_entity.pdbx_description
1 polymer ?
#
loop_
_entity_poly.entity_id
_entity_poly.type
_entity_poly.pdbx_seq_one_letter_code
_entity_poly.pdbx_strand_id
1 'polypeptide(L)'
;FDLSSLATYMSTLIVSLQSTKVYIQDFYKIIENKKRKRISIDDSILSKIEYNTINVLVGKNGSGKSMSLEYINTQLPDSVMLPENYHLMDVSKKENICLNQAVDYDNLFLEDILNEHVGNENLSGGQQFRMVLMRTLLTDAKIILIDNNFMSVDSKLREKIFEYLKKSGKTIVFTDHLYRNEYKEFSVIEV
;
A
#
# COMPACT_ATOMS: atom_id res chain seq x y z
N PHE A 1 -5.12 -13.48 46.30
CA PHE A 1 -4.49 -13.80 44.98
C PHE A 1 -4.15 -15.27 44.99
N ASP A 2 -4.77 -16.02 44.06
CA ASP A 2 -4.54 -17.46 43.93
C ASP A 2 -3.25 -17.69 43.14
N LEU A 3 -2.37 -18.55 43.64
CA LEU A 3 -1.08 -18.91 42.99
C LEU A 3 -1.27 -19.44 41.56
N SER A 4 -2.40 -20.09 41.28
CA SER A 4 -2.74 -20.61 39.95
C SER A 4 -3.04 -19.48 38.97
N SER A 5 -3.70 -18.42 39.36
CA SER A 5 -3.99 -17.25 38.54
C SER A 5 -2.71 -16.47 38.22
N LEU A 6 -1.77 -16.39 39.16
CA LEU A 6 -0.47 -15.77 38.97
C LEU A 6 0.39 -16.57 37.97
N ALA A 7 0.40 -17.89 38.05
CA ALA A 7 1.11 -18.77 37.17
C ALA A 7 0.58 -18.67 35.70
N THR A 8 -0.76 -18.59 35.56
CA THR A 8 -1.41 -18.40 34.26
C THR A 8 -1.07 -17.04 33.66
N TYR A 9 -1.10 -15.97 34.44
CA TYR A 9 -0.72 -14.64 33.99
C TYR A 9 0.75 -14.58 33.55
N MET A 10 1.66 -15.17 34.34
CA MET A 10 3.08 -15.24 33.98
C MET A 10 3.33 -16.03 32.71
N SER A 11 2.66 -17.17 32.50
CA SER A 11 2.78 -17.95 31.25
C SER A 11 2.28 -17.17 30.04
N THR A 12 1.18 -16.43 30.14
CA THR A 12 0.66 -15.58 29.07
C THR A 12 1.64 -14.44 28.72
N LEU A 13 2.23 -13.82 29.74
CA LEU A 13 3.27 -12.79 29.56
C LEU A 13 4.51 -13.36 28.83
N ILE A 14 4.97 -14.55 29.19
CA ILE A 14 6.11 -15.19 28.55
C ILE A 14 5.82 -15.48 27.07
N VAL A 15 4.66 -16.01 26.75
CA VAL A 15 4.23 -16.25 25.36
C VAL A 15 4.16 -14.95 24.57
N SER A 16 3.59 -13.89 25.16
CA SER A 16 3.51 -12.57 24.55
C SER A 16 4.91 -11.98 24.27
N LEU A 17 5.84 -12.09 25.20
CA LEU A 17 7.22 -11.65 25.04
C LEU A 17 7.98 -12.45 23.96
N GLN A 18 7.74 -13.76 23.89
CA GLN A 18 8.34 -14.61 22.86
C GLN A 18 7.82 -14.25 21.46
N SER A 19 6.52 -14.04 21.30
CA SER A 19 5.94 -13.61 20.02
C SER A 19 6.47 -12.23 19.60
N THR A 20 6.54 -11.26 20.51
CA THR A 20 7.13 -9.94 20.24
C THR A 20 8.60 -10.04 19.80
N LYS A 21 9.38 -10.92 20.42
CA LYS A 21 10.78 -11.14 20.01
C LYS A 21 10.88 -11.69 18.58
N VAL A 22 10.00 -12.61 18.18
CA VAL A 22 9.96 -13.15 16.81
C VAL A 22 9.63 -12.02 15.81
N TYR A 23 8.61 -11.21 16.08
CA TYR A 23 8.27 -10.08 15.22
C TYR A 23 9.43 -9.08 15.06
N ILE A 24 10.13 -8.76 16.15
CA ILE A 24 11.29 -7.87 16.11
C ILE A 24 12.43 -8.51 15.29
N GLN A 25 12.69 -9.80 15.43
CA GLN A 25 13.72 -10.49 14.65
C GLN A 25 13.38 -10.52 13.15
N ASP A 26 12.12 -10.76 12.79
CA ASP A 26 11.69 -10.77 11.41
C ASP A 26 11.74 -9.35 10.81
N PHE A 27 11.40 -8.34 11.59
CA PHE A 27 11.56 -6.94 11.20
C PHE A 27 13.03 -6.59 10.92
N TYR A 28 13.96 -7.00 11.78
CA TYR A 28 15.39 -6.81 11.54
C TYR A 28 15.88 -7.55 10.30
N LYS A 29 15.43 -8.78 10.05
CA LYS A 29 15.76 -9.52 8.82
C LYS A 29 15.28 -8.81 7.57
N ILE A 30 14.09 -8.21 7.61
CA ILE A 30 13.55 -7.41 6.50
C ILE A 30 14.43 -6.19 6.24
N ILE A 31 14.84 -5.47 7.29
CA ILE A 31 15.72 -4.31 7.17
C ILE A 31 17.12 -4.72 6.64
N GLU A 32 17.70 -5.80 7.15
CA GLU A 32 18.99 -6.31 6.69
C GLU A 32 18.95 -6.79 5.24
N ASN A 33 17.88 -7.47 4.82
CA ASN A 33 17.69 -7.90 3.44
C ASN A 33 17.53 -6.70 2.48
N LYS A 34 16.87 -5.62 2.89
CA LYS A 34 16.84 -4.37 2.11
C LYS A 34 18.25 -3.79 1.89
N LYS A 35 19.16 -3.90 2.87
CA LYS A 35 20.55 -3.43 2.73
C LYS A 35 21.41 -4.32 1.82
N ARG A 36 21.05 -5.60 1.62
CA ARG A 36 21.89 -6.58 0.89
C ARG A 36 21.55 -6.72 -0.60
N LYS A 37 20.36 -6.35 -1.04
CA LYS A 37 20.02 -6.38 -2.47
C LYS A 37 20.46 -5.08 -3.15
N ARG A 38 21.71 -4.98 -3.56
CA ARG A 38 22.12 -4.12 -4.68
C ARG A 38 21.62 -4.80 -5.96
N ILE A 39 20.42 -4.50 -6.35
CA ILE A 39 19.87 -4.85 -7.64
C ILE A 39 20.42 -3.80 -8.59
N SER A 40 21.08 -4.22 -9.65
CA SER A 40 21.42 -3.32 -10.76
C SER A 40 20.14 -3.01 -11.53
N ILE A 41 19.35 -2.10 -11.00
CA ILE A 41 18.21 -1.52 -11.70
C ILE A 41 18.80 -0.38 -12.52
N ASP A 42 18.31 -0.23 -13.73
CA ASP A 42 18.66 0.87 -14.60
C ASP A 42 18.24 2.20 -13.95
N ASP A 43 19.23 3.01 -13.54
CA ASP A 43 18.98 4.33 -12.93
C ASP A 43 18.14 5.24 -13.86
N SER A 44 18.06 4.92 -15.16
CA SER A 44 17.23 5.64 -16.12
C SER A 44 15.73 5.60 -15.77
N ILE A 45 15.27 4.67 -14.93
CA ILE A 45 13.85 4.61 -14.56
C ILE A 45 13.40 5.87 -13.80
N LEU A 46 14.28 6.45 -12.99
CA LEU A 46 13.97 7.68 -12.23
C LEU A 46 13.76 8.87 -13.16
N SER A 47 14.53 8.95 -14.26
CA SER A 47 14.42 10.03 -15.23
C SER A 47 13.18 9.92 -16.14
N LYS A 48 12.52 8.75 -16.16
CA LYS A 48 11.28 8.50 -16.92
C LYS A 48 10.02 8.83 -16.13
N ILE A 49 10.13 9.07 -14.83
CA ILE A 49 8.97 9.40 -13.98
C ILE A 49 8.55 10.83 -14.24
N GLU A 50 7.31 11.00 -14.68
CA GLU A 50 6.66 12.30 -14.81
C GLU A 50 5.98 12.66 -13.49
N TYR A 51 6.31 13.86 -12.94
CA TYR A 51 5.77 14.30 -11.67
C TYR A 51 4.35 14.88 -11.80
N ASN A 52 3.59 14.81 -10.72
CA ASN A 52 2.19 15.29 -10.61
C ASN A 52 1.24 14.65 -11.63
N THR A 53 1.53 13.44 -12.05
CA THR A 53 0.70 12.64 -12.95
C THR A 53 0.75 11.16 -12.58
N ILE A 54 0.02 10.35 -13.35
CA ILE A 54 -0.02 8.90 -13.18
C ILE A 54 0.99 8.28 -14.15
N ASN A 55 1.92 7.49 -13.60
CA ASN A 55 2.89 6.70 -14.33
C ASN A 55 2.54 5.21 -14.19
N VAL A 56 2.64 4.46 -15.26
CA VAL A 56 2.44 3.01 -15.25
C VAL A 56 3.69 2.28 -15.71
N LEU A 57 4.20 1.38 -14.87
CA LEU A 57 5.29 0.46 -15.23
C LEU A 57 4.66 -0.79 -15.85
N VAL A 58 4.90 -0.99 -17.15
CA VAL A 58 4.35 -2.12 -17.89
C VAL A 58 5.46 -3.10 -18.25
N GLY A 59 5.21 -4.38 -18.11
CA GLY A 59 6.15 -5.43 -18.47
C GLY A 59 5.65 -6.81 -18.10
N LYS A 60 6.24 -7.84 -18.69
CA LYS A 60 5.89 -9.24 -18.42
C LYS A 60 6.09 -9.61 -16.94
N ASN A 61 5.45 -10.69 -16.50
CA ASN A 61 5.72 -11.23 -15.17
C ASN A 61 7.21 -11.59 -15.04
N GLY A 62 7.82 -11.15 -13.94
CA GLY A 62 9.26 -11.35 -13.69
C GLY A 62 10.19 -10.32 -14.37
N SER A 63 9.69 -9.30 -15.05
CA SER A 63 10.53 -8.24 -15.67
C SER A 63 11.20 -7.30 -14.69
N GLY A 64 10.85 -7.36 -13.39
CA GLY A 64 11.46 -6.53 -12.35
C GLY A 64 10.62 -5.33 -11.90
N LYS A 65 9.36 -5.23 -12.29
CA LYS A 65 8.48 -4.09 -11.94
C LYS A 65 8.42 -3.78 -10.45
N SER A 66 8.16 -4.80 -9.62
CA SER A 66 8.10 -4.63 -8.15
C SER A 66 9.46 -4.19 -7.59
N MET A 67 10.56 -4.73 -8.14
CA MET A 67 11.91 -4.31 -7.79
C MET A 67 12.18 -2.85 -8.19
N SER A 68 11.66 -2.44 -9.34
CA SER A 68 11.76 -1.05 -9.79
C SER A 68 10.99 -0.10 -8.86
N LEU A 69 9.81 -0.49 -8.38
CA LEU A 69 9.09 0.29 -7.36
C LEU A 69 9.86 0.37 -6.04
N GLU A 70 10.41 -0.75 -5.56
CA GLU A 70 11.26 -0.74 -4.36
C GLU A 70 12.46 0.18 -4.53
N TYR A 71 13.12 0.15 -5.69
CA TYR A 71 14.23 1.05 -6.00
C TYR A 71 13.79 2.51 -5.99
N ILE A 72 12.71 2.86 -6.67
CA ILE A 72 12.14 4.21 -6.67
C ILE A 72 11.88 4.67 -5.22
N ASN A 73 11.27 3.81 -4.40
CA ASN A 73 10.99 4.10 -2.99
C ASN A 73 12.25 4.34 -2.15
N THR A 74 13.37 3.72 -2.50
CA THR A 74 14.64 3.93 -1.80
C THR A 74 15.35 5.22 -2.22
N GLN A 75 15.14 5.66 -3.46
CA GLN A 75 15.81 6.84 -4.03
C GLN A 75 15.03 8.15 -3.79
N LEU A 76 13.70 8.07 -3.66
CA LEU A 76 12.83 9.24 -3.52
C LEU A 76 12.28 9.32 -2.09
N PRO A 77 12.81 10.23 -1.24
CA PRO A 77 12.46 10.29 0.18
C PRO A 77 10.99 10.68 0.43
N ASP A 78 10.38 11.44 -0.48
CA ASP A 78 8.97 11.85 -0.39
C ASP A 78 8.01 10.79 -0.95
N SER A 79 8.47 9.55 -1.13
CA SER A 79 7.65 8.45 -1.64
C SER A 79 7.16 7.54 -0.51
N VAL A 80 5.97 6.99 -0.72
CA VAL A 80 5.41 5.92 0.10
C VAL A 80 4.91 4.79 -0.79
N MET A 81 5.24 3.56 -0.42
CA MET A 81 4.79 2.38 -1.15
C MET A 81 3.59 1.76 -0.43
N LEU A 82 2.52 1.51 -1.18
CA LEU A 82 1.38 0.76 -0.68
C LEU A 82 1.85 -0.68 -0.36
N PRO A 83 1.56 -1.20 0.83
CA PRO A 83 1.93 -2.56 1.17
C PRO A 83 1.17 -3.57 0.31
N GLU A 84 1.80 -4.67 -0.06
CA GLU A 84 1.15 -5.76 -0.80
C GLU A 84 0.09 -6.48 0.07
N ASN A 85 0.40 -6.64 1.37
CA ASN A 85 -0.51 -7.22 2.35
C ASN A 85 -1.09 -6.11 3.23
N TYR A 86 -2.40 -5.99 3.24
CA TYR A 86 -3.11 -4.96 3.99
C TYR A 86 -3.43 -5.45 5.40
N HIS A 87 -3.02 -4.65 6.39
CA HIS A 87 -3.46 -4.85 7.76
C HIS A 87 -4.45 -3.74 8.13
N LEU A 88 -5.67 -4.16 8.37
CA LEU A 88 -6.70 -3.30 8.94
C LEU A 88 -6.73 -3.52 10.45
N MET A 89 -6.81 -2.42 11.18
CA MET A 89 -6.93 -2.44 12.65
C MET A 89 -8.36 -2.82 13.04
N ASP A 90 -8.52 -3.39 14.23
CA ASP A 90 -9.83 -3.66 14.82
C ASP A 90 -10.46 -2.37 15.40
N VAL A 91 -10.75 -1.45 14.49
CA VAL A 91 -11.37 -0.15 14.73
C VAL A 91 -12.37 0.14 13.61
N SER A 92 -13.11 1.23 13.69
CA SER A 92 -14.06 1.62 12.63
C SER A 92 -13.34 1.78 11.27
N LYS A 93 -14.10 1.63 10.19
CA LYS A 93 -13.59 1.85 8.81
C LYS A 93 -13.04 3.25 8.64
N LYS A 94 -13.71 4.25 9.21
CA LYS A 94 -13.26 5.64 9.20
C LYS A 94 -11.93 5.81 9.92
N GLU A 95 -11.76 5.25 11.09
CA GLU A 95 -10.49 5.29 11.84
C GLU A 95 -9.37 4.55 11.10
N ASN A 96 -9.68 3.44 10.42
CA ASN A 96 -8.72 2.76 9.56
C ASN A 96 -8.23 3.63 8.40
N ILE A 97 -9.05 4.53 7.87
CA ILE A 97 -8.68 5.44 6.79
C ILE A 97 -7.92 6.65 7.35
N CYS A 98 -8.50 7.33 8.34
CA CYS A 98 -8.00 8.63 8.81
C CYS A 98 -6.87 8.52 9.85
N LEU A 99 -6.63 7.33 10.44
CA LEU A 99 -5.64 7.13 11.53
C LEU A 99 -5.78 8.18 12.65
N ASN A 100 -7.02 8.45 13.09
CA ASN A 100 -7.39 9.46 14.10
C ASN A 100 -7.08 10.92 13.71
N GLN A 101 -6.78 11.19 12.44
CA GLN A 101 -6.67 12.57 11.96
C GLN A 101 -8.07 13.12 11.65
N ALA A 102 -8.31 14.38 11.99
CA ALA A 102 -9.53 15.11 11.61
C ALA A 102 -9.41 15.58 10.14
N VAL A 103 -9.42 14.64 9.21
CA VAL A 103 -9.30 14.91 7.77
C VAL A 103 -10.64 14.68 7.12
N ASP A 104 -11.06 15.63 6.29
CA ASP A 104 -12.15 15.44 5.37
C ASP A 104 -11.62 14.75 4.11
N TYR A 105 -12.28 13.68 3.68
CA TYR A 105 -11.91 12.95 2.48
C TYR A 105 -13.13 12.70 1.62
N ASP A 106 -12.93 12.74 0.32
CA ASP A 106 -13.97 12.47 -0.66
C ASP A 106 -14.29 10.97 -0.68
N ASN A 107 -15.55 10.64 -0.46
CA ASN A 107 -16.04 9.25 -0.40
C ASN A 107 -16.22 8.61 -1.78
N LEU A 108 -15.82 9.25 -2.87
CA LEU A 108 -16.17 8.93 -4.25
C LEU A 108 -15.97 7.45 -4.63
N PHE A 109 -15.01 6.75 -4.03
CA PHE A 109 -14.78 5.33 -4.26
C PHE A 109 -14.86 4.46 -2.99
N LEU A 110 -15.41 5.01 -1.90
CA LEU A 110 -15.55 4.35 -0.60
C LEU A 110 -17.00 4.25 -0.12
N GLU A 111 -17.99 4.82 -0.84
CA GLU A 111 -19.38 4.89 -0.42
C GLU A 111 -19.96 3.52 -0.03
N ASP A 112 -19.71 2.49 -0.85
CA ASP A 112 -20.16 1.13 -0.60
C ASP A 112 -19.53 0.55 0.68
N ILE A 113 -18.26 0.85 0.95
CA ILE A 113 -17.54 0.36 2.12
C ILE A 113 -18.03 1.02 3.40
N LEU A 114 -18.21 2.34 3.38
CA LEU A 114 -18.57 3.11 4.56
C LEU A 114 -20.02 2.88 5.00
N ASN A 115 -20.90 2.59 4.04
CA ASN A 115 -22.31 2.33 4.28
C ASN A 115 -22.62 0.88 4.69
N GLU A 116 -21.67 -0.05 4.50
CA GLU A 116 -21.87 -1.43 4.91
C GLU A 116 -21.60 -1.61 6.41
N HIS A 117 -22.52 -2.30 7.11
CA HIS A 117 -22.34 -2.71 8.52
C HIS A 117 -21.49 -3.98 8.67
N VAL A 118 -20.54 -4.19 7.76
CA VAL A 118 -19.65 -5.37 7.77
C VAL A 118 -18.38 -5.04 8.53
N GLY A 119 -17.94 -5.95 9.40
CA GLY A 119 -16.64 -5.82 10.09
C GLY A 119 -15.46 -5.82 9.12
N ASN A 120 -14.33 -5.29 9.52
CA ASN A 120 -13.12 -5.17 8.69
C ASN A 120 -12.62 -6.53 8.19
N GLU A 121 -12.84 -7.60 8.92
CA GLU A 121 -12.47 -8.98 8.60
C GLU A 121 -13.20 -9.58 7.39
N ASN A 122 -14.35 -9.02 7.03
CA ASN A 122 -15.18 -9.50 5.93
C ASN A 122 -15.07 -8.66 4.65
N LEU A 123 -14.12 -7.72 4.61
CA LEU A 123 -13.90 -6.89 3.42
C LEU A 123 -13.20 -7.68 2.32
N SER A 124 -13.69 -7.53 1.08
CA SER A 124 -13.00 -8.07 -0.09
C SER A 124 -11.61 -7.42 -0.28
N GLY A 125 -10.69 -8.09 -1.00
CA GLY A 125 -9.38 -7.54 -1.30
C GLY A 125 -9.43 -6.17 -1.99
N GLY A 126 -10.40 -5.97 -2.90
CA GLY A 126 -10.62 -4.67 -3.55
C GLY A 126 -11.12 -3.58 -2.60
N GLN A 127 -11.93 -3.94 -1.60
CA GLN A 127 -12.39 -3.02 -0.55
C GLN A 127 -11.24 -2.63 0.37
N GLN A 128 -10.44 -3.62 0.81
CA GLN A 128 -9.24 -3.37 1.63
C GLN A 128 -8.24 -2.47 0.89
N PHE A 129 -7.98 -2.76 -0.38
CA PHE A 129 -7.11 -1.94 -1.23
C PHE A 129 -7.56 -0.48 -1.26
N ARG A 130 -8.85 -0.22 -1.50
CA ARG A 130 -9.39 1.15 -1.57
C ARG A 130 -9.25 1.91 -0.25
N MET A 131 -9.47 1.25 0.89
CA MET A 131 -9.27 1.85 2.21
C MET A 131 -7.80 2.22 2.45
N VAL A 132 -6.89 1.31 2.13
CA VAL A 132 -5.45 1.54 2.31
C VAL A 132 -4.93 2.57 1.31
N LEU A 133 -5.45 2.58 0.09
CA LEU A 133 -5.15 3.62 -0.91
C LEU A 133 -5.55 5.01 -0.39
N MET A 134 -6.77 5.17 0.14
CA MET A 134 -7.21 6.45 0.71
C MET A 134 -6.33 6.85 1.90
N ARG A 135 -6.06 5.92 2.82
CA ARG A 135 -5.11 6.16 3.94
C ARG A 135 -3.77 6.70 3.44
N THR A 136 -3.24 6.10 2.38
CA THR A 136 -1.95 6.50 1.80
C THR A 136 -2.04 7.87 1.14
N LEU A 137 -3.15 8.17 0.47
CA LEU A 137 -3.39 9.49 -0.16
C LEU A 137 -3.50 10.62 0.86
N LEU A 138 -3.90 10.33 2.10
CA LEU A 138 -3.97 11.30 3.20
C LEU A 138 -2.62 11.58 3.85
N THR A 139 -1.57 10.84 3.51
CA THR A 139 -0.20 11.16 3.97
C THR A 139 0.37 12.38 3.26
N ASP A 140 1.41 12.99 3.84
CA ASP A 140 2.15 14.11 3.23
C ASP A 140 3.05 13.67 2.07
N ALA A 141 3.14 12.37 1.78
CA ALA A 141 3.95 11.86 0.68
C ALA A 141 3.50 12.44 -0.65
N LYS A 142 4.47 12.89 -1.46
CA LYS A 142 4.23 13.45 -2.80
C LYS A 142 4.17 12.39 -3.89
N ILE A 143 4.75 11.23 -3.63
CA ILE A 143 4.88 10.13 -4.58
C ILE A 143 4.28 8.88 -3.95
N ILE A 144 3.34 8.25 -4.62
CA ILE A 144 2.67 7.03 -4.17
C ILE A 144 2.99 5.90 -5.14
N LEU A 145 3.53 4.82 -4.60
CA LEU A 145 3.93 3.64 -5.34
C LEU A 145 2.96 2.49 -5.06
N ILE A 146 2.43 1.86 -6.11
CA ILE A 146 1.38 0.84 -6.00
C ILE A 146 1.77 -0.37 -6.82
N ASP A 147 1.99 -1.52 -6.16
CA ASP A 147 2.34 -2.75 -6.85
C ASP A 147 1.10 -3.60 -7.15
N ASN A 148 0.75 -3.73 -8.43
CA ASN A 148 -0.25 -4.66 -9.02
C ASN A 148 -1.64 -4.75 -8.34
N ASN A 149 -2.03 -3.75 -7.56
CA ASN A 149 -3.25 -3.83 -6.73
C ASN A 149 -4.55 -3.43 -7.45
N PHE A 150 -4.46 -2.73 -8.59
CA PHE A 150 -5.63 -2.30 -9.35
C PHE A 150 -6.44 -3.45 -9.99
N MET A 151 -5.83 -4.64 -10.09
CA MET A 151 -6.50 -5.82 -10.65
C MET A 151 -7.63 -6.36 -9.77
N SER A 152 -7.63 -6.03 -8.48
CA SER A 152 -8.69 -6.41 -7.53
C SER A 152 -9.94 -5.52 -7.61
N VAL A 153 -9.92 -4.49 -8.46
CA VAL A 153 -10.98 -3.49 -8.61
C VAL A 153 -11.63 -3.61 -9.99
N ASP A 154 -12.95 -3.55 -10.05
CA ASP A 154 -13.67 -3.53 -11.32
C ASP A 154 -13.36 -2.29 -12.17
N SER A 155 -13.56 -2.37 -13.49
CA SER A 155 -13.14 -1.33 -14.43
C SER A 155 -13.79 0.02 -14.17
N LYS A 156 -15.09 0.07 -13.86
CA LYS A 156 -15.82 1.34 -13.62
C LYS A 156 -15.31 2.04 -12.36
N LEU A 157 -15.06 1.26 -11.31
CA LEU A 157 -14.55 1.79 -10.06
C LEU A 157 -13.08 2.21 -10.20
N ARG A 158 -12.29 1.48 -10.99
CA ARG A 158 -10.91 1.84 -11.31
C ARG A 158 -10.82 3.16 -12.07
N GLU A 159 -11.72 3.42 -13.03
CA GLU A 159 -11.82 4.72 -13.69
C GLU A 159 -12.07 5.86 -12.69
N LYS A 160 -13.02 5.70 -11.76
CA LYS A 160 -13.27 6.69 -10.70
C LYS A 160 -12.04 6.94 -9.83
N ILE A 161 -11.30 5.88 -9.49
CA ILE A 161 -10.05 5.98 -8.73
C ILE A 161 -9.03 6.78 -9.53
N PHE A 162 -8.82 6.47 -10.80
CA PHE A 162 -7.88 7.21 -11.65
C PHE A 162 -8.24 8.68 -11.79
N GLU A 163 -9.52 9.00 -11.96
CA GLU A 163 -9.99 10.40 -11.95
C GLU A 163 -9.65 11.12 -10.63
N TYR A 164 -9.83 10.44 -9.50
CA TYR A 164 -9.46 10.99 -8.19
C TYR A 164 -7.94 11.19 -8.08
N LEU A 165 -7.15 10.20 -8.49
CA LEU A 165 -5.69 10.25 -8.45
C LEU A 165 -5.14 11.39 -9.32
N LYS A 166 -5.70 11.62 -10.51
CA LYS A 166 -5.33 12.77 -11.37
C LYS A 166 -5.57 14.12 -10.67
N LYS A 167 -6.66 14.24 -9.90
CA LYS A 167 -7.00 15.47 -9.17
C LYS A 167 -6.18 15.66 -7.89
N SER A 168 -5.56 14.62 -7.37
CA SER A 168 -4.82 14.67 -6.09
C SER A 168 -3.56 15.54 -6.15
N GLY A 169 -3.04 15.83 -7.34
CA GLY A 169 -1.76 16.54 -7.55
C GLY A 169 -0.53 15.75 -7.12
N LYS A 170 -0.69 14.48 -6.72
CA LYS A 170 0.42 13.59 -6.35
C LYS A 170 0.97 12.87 -7.58
N THR A 171 2.22 12.46 -7.51
CA THR A 171 2.82 11.54 -8.48
C THR A 171 2.45 10.12 -8.11
N ILE A 172 1.79 9.43 -9.00
CA ILE A 172 1.41 8.02 -8.80
C ILE A 172 2.26 7.15 -9.71
N VAL A 173 2.86 6.11 -9.18
CA VAL A 173 3.59 5.11 -9.98
C VAL A 173 3.02 3.75 -9.63
N PHE A 174 2.41 3.08 -10.59
CA PHE A 174 1.86 1.75 -10.36
C PHE A 174 2.34 0.74 -11.41
N THR A 175 2.24 -0.55 -11.07
CA THR A 175 2.64 -1.64 -11.98
C THR A 175 1.42 -2.32 -12.59
N ASP A 176 1.52 -2.67 -13.87
CA ASP A 176 0.63 -3.64 -14.53
C ASP A 176 1.48 -4.58 -15.42
N HIS A 177 0.99 -5.78 -15.64
CA HIS A 177 1.64 -6.75 -16.53
C HIS A 177 1.26 -6.56 -18.00
N LEU A 178 0.19 -5.81 -18.29
CA LEU A 178 -0.31 -5.51 -19.62
C LEU A 178 -0.61 -4.02 -19.75
N TYR A 179 -0.29 -3.48 -20.96
CA TYR A 179 -0.79 -2.17 -21.32
C TYR A 179 -2.30 -2.24 -21.57
N ARG A 180 -3.05 -1.26 -21.05
CA ARG A 180 -4.50 -1.13 -21.21
C ARG A 180 -4.87 0.17 -21.91
N ASN A 181 -6.00 0.15 -22.64
CA ASN A 181 -6.50 1.36 -23.32
C ASN A 181 -6.78 2.53 -22.37
N GLU A 182 -7.10 2.24 -21.11
CA GLU A 182 -7.32 3.25 -20.06
C GLU A 182 -6.03 4.01 -19.66
N TYR A 183 -4.84 3.50 -20.06
CA TYR A 183 -3.54 4.13 -19.75
C TYR A 183 -3.05 5.11 -20.84
N LYS A 184 -3.87 5.42 -21.86
CA LYS A 184 -3.50 6.33 -22.96
C LYS A 184 -3.09 7.73 -22.51
N GLU A 185 -3.61 8.15 -21.36
CA GLU A 185 -3.36 9.46 -20.76
C GLU A 185 -2.30 9.43 -19.66
N PHE A 186 -1.67 8.28 -19.44
CA PHE A 186 -0.64 8.09 -18.40
C PHE A 186 0.74 8.05 -19.04
N SER A 187 1.76 8.40 -18.25
CA SER A 187 3.14 8.15 -18.62
C SER A 187 3.42 6.65 -18.54
N VAL A 188 3.78 6.03 -19.66
CA VAL A 188 4.02 4.59 -19.76
C VAL A 188 5.51 4.32 -19.75
N ILE A 189 5.97 3.51 -18.81
CA ILE A 189 7.36 3.12 -18.64
C ILE A 189 7.46 1.60 -18.83
N GLU A 190 8.16 1.17 -19.87
CA GLU A 190 8.42 -0.25 -20.10
C GLU A 190 9.60 -0.75 -19.26
N VAL A 191 9.40 -1.92 -18.60
CA VAL A 191 10.35 -2.57 -17.70
C VAL A 191 10.61 -4.01 -18.12
#